data_10a737f883f8c7eb8bb44b7f84d4a994
#
_entry.id   10a737f883f8c7eb8bb44b7f84d4a994
#
_cell.length_a   1.000
_cell.length_b   1.000
_cell.length_c   1.000
_cell.angle_alpha   90.00
_cell.angle_beta   90.00
_cell.angle_gamma   90.00
#
_symmetry.space_group_name_H-M   'P 1'
#
loop_
_entity.id
_entity.type
_entity.pdbx_description
1 polymer ?
#
loop_
_entity_poly.entity_id
_entity_poly.type
_entity_poly.pdbx_seq_one_letter_code
_entity_poly.pdbx_strand_id
1 'polypeptide(L)'
;MKRRLAIFLALALGLSGCAFSSASASPEQTAAAQEKPPVVLEVVTSYGGDDGSRGAFEAAIAAYEAATGNKVRDGSATSNEGWKAKVLADFETGSEPDVLFFFTNADADPIINAKRVVSIEDIREVYPDYASNMKQSMLAQAADGKHYAVPAAGYWENLFVNKSVLEACGVPVPGADYTWEQFLSDCETIKGSGYIPIACSLVEVPHYLFEFAVMNNGTVENHLEVPTLDENGNLRDDEVSRKWVAALNDIKQLYDLGYFPPNTLTATDGETVSLFGNGKAAFLVDGSWQVGHLGELYGDKIENMAVRFVPAKGERKATEGIGGISMGYFITRKAWKDPEKRDAAVQFVEMLTSDEILSTFINTEVTALIDGASPAGLNSLEQSAAETNARLTKVSPAVQDAISAEAKSTLFTNIQKVVTGQMTAEKAVASAIQRNG
;
A
#
# COMPACT_ATOMS: atom_id res chain seq x y z
N MET A 1 3.32 -30.34 -21.01
CA MET A 1 3.31 -31.79 -20.71
C MET A 1 3.05 -31.95 -19.21
N LYS A 2 1.87 -32.42 -18.85
CA LYS A 2 1.40 -32.51 -17.46
C LYS A 2 2.02 -33.73 -16.77
N ARG A 3 2.66 -33.56 -15.62
CA ARG A 3 2.96 -34.65 -14.69
C ARG A 3 2.13 -34.46 -13.43
N ARG A 4 1.11 -35.28 -13.31
CA ARG A 4 0.31 -35.46 -12.07
C ARG A 4 1.06 -36.41 -11.16
N LEU A 5 1.27 -36.03 -9.92
CA LEU A 5 1.74 -36.91 -8.87
C LEU A 5 0.51 -37.44 -8.11
N ALA A 6 0.30 -38.74 -8.17
CA ALA A 6 -0.77 -39.43 -7.44
C ALA A 6 -0.18 -39.99 -6.14
N ILE A 7 -0.84 -39.67 -5.04
CA ILE A 7 -0.55 -40.26 -3.71
C ILE A 7 -1.37 -41.54 -3.61
N PHE A 8 -0.69 -42.68 -3.45
CA PHE A 8 -1.31 -43.95 -3.13
C PHE A 8 -1.26 -44.21 -1.62
N LEU A 9 -2.43 -44.33 -1.03
CA LEU A 9 -2.64 -44.86 0.32
C LEU A 9 -2.76 -46.38 0.22
N ALA A 10 -1.83 -47.14 0.81
CA ALA A 10 -1.94 -48.59 0.90
C ALA A 10 -2.00 -49.01 2.37
N LEU A 11 -3.18 -49.51 2.73
CA LEU A 11 -3.43 -50.22 3.97
C LEU A 11 -3.16 -51.71 3.72
N ALA A 12 -2.30 -52.37 4.50
CA ALA A 12 -2.21 -53.80 4.54
C ALA A 12 -2.02 -54.28 5.97
N LEU A 13 -3.06 -54.98 6.45
CA LEU A 13 -3.02 -55.85 7.60
C LEU A 13 -2.50 -57.24 7.17
N GLY A 14 -1.66 -57.86 7.98
CA GLY A 14 -1.28 -59.24 7.79
C GLY A 14 -0.54 -59.81 9.01
N LEU A 15 -1.21 -60.72 9.68
CA LEU A 15 -0.77 -61.45 10.88
C LEU A 15 0.13 -62.65 10.53
N SER A 16 0.94 -63.01 11.52
CA SER A 16 1.37 -64.39 11.91
C SER A 16 2.73 -64.91 11.43
N GLY A 17 3.51 -65.35 12.38
CA GLY A 17 4.41 -66.49 12.22
C GLY A 17 5.73 -66.42 13.03
N CYS A 18 5.79 -67.12 14.15
CA CYS A 18 6.99 -67.35 14.98
C CYS A 18 8.05 -68.18 14.24
N ALA A 19 9.34 -67.82 14.43
CA ALA A 19 10.41 -68.80 14.55
C ALA A 19 11.64 -68.13 15.19
N PHE A 20 12.15 -68.76 16.23
CA PHE A 20 13.40 -68.39 16.97
C PHE A 20 14.63 -68.59 16.11
N SER A 21 15.53 -67.65 16.11
CA SER A 21 16.99 -67.90 15.99
C SER A 21 17.78 -66.73 16.60
N SER A 22 18.56 -67.08 17.60
CA SER A 22 19.43 -66.20 18.35
C SER A 22 20.67 -65.87 17.54
N ALA A 23 20.85 -64.59 17.20
CA ALA A 23 22.11 -64.04 16.80
C ALA A 23 22.27 -62.67 17.49
N SER A 24 23.28 -62.55 18.32
CA SER A 24 23.67 -61.32 19.00
C SER A 24 24.10 -60.29 17.97
N ALA A 25 23.29 -59.30 17.73
CA ALA A 25 23.67 -58.07 17.04
C ALA A 25 23.59 -56.92 18.06
N SER A 26 24.70 -56.23 18.25
CA SER A 26 24.77 -54.96 18.99
C SER A 26 23.71 -53.99 18.44
N PRO A 27 23.03 -53.24 19.31
CA PRO A 27 22.14 -52.18 18.80
C PRO A 27 23.00 -51.07 18.19
N GLU A 28 22.99 -50.98 16.87
CA GLU A 28 23.30 -49.74 16.19
C GLU A 28 22.31 -48.69 16.70
N GLN A 29 22.82 -47.80 17.57
CA GLN A 29 22.10 -46.59 17.93
C GLN A 29 21.92 -45.78 16.66
N THR A 30 20.76 -45.89 16.07
CA THR A 30 20.27 -44.87 15.13
C THR A 30 20.24 -43.58 15.93
N ALA A 31 21.25 -42.72 15.71
CA ALA A 31 21.24 -41.36 16.22
C ALA A 31 19.94 -40.72 15.68
N ALA A 32 18.98 -40.52 16.59
CA ALA A 32 17.86 -39.67 16.31
C ALA A 32 18.46 -38.33 15.87
N ALA A 33 18.19 -37.91 14.65
CA ALA A 33 18.53 -36.58 14.17
C ALA A 33 17.93 -35.62 15.21
N GLN A 34 18.80 -34.90 15.92
CA GLN A 34 18.33 -33.84 16.81
C GLN A 34 17.61 -32.83 15.93
N GLU A 35 16.29 -32.76 16.06
CA GLU A 35 15.51 -31.70 15.41
C GLU A 35 16.11 -30.37 15.85
N LYS A 36 16.56 -29.60 14.87
CA LYS A 36 17.11 -28.26 15.10
C LYS A 36 15.98 -27.41 15.72
N PRO A 37 16.27 -26.64 16.78
CA PRO A 37 15.24 -25.79 17.36
C PRO A 37 14.69 -24.81 16.30
N PRO A 38 13.38 -24.52 16.33
CA PRO A 38 12.78 -23.63 15.37
C PRO A 38 13.39 -22.22 15.43
N VAL A 39 13.66 -21.64 14.28
CA VAL A 39 14.06 -20.23 14.19
C VAL A 39 12.83 -19.37 14.42
N VAL A 40 12.95 -18.32 15.24
CA VAL A 40 11.90 -17.32 15.45
C VAL A 40 12.25 -16.06 14.67
N LEU A 41 11.42 -15.71 13.68
CA LEU A 41 11.52 -14.45 12.94
C LEU A 41 10.67 -13.37 13.58
N GLU A 42 11.26 -12.21 13.80
CA GLU A 42 10.54 -10.97 14.11
C GLU A 42 10.11 -10.32 12.80
N VAL A 43 8.81 -10.19 12.58
CA VAL A 43 8.25 -9.65 11.33
C VAL A 43 7.36 -8.44 11.64
N VAL A 44 7.54 -7.36 10.89
CA VAL A 44 6.70 -6.16 10.97
C VAL A 44 6.18 -5.82 9.58
N THR A 45 4.87 -5.66 9.47
CA THR A 45 4.20 -5.27 8.21
C THR A 45 3.13 -4.20 8.49
N SER A 46 2.55 -3.67 7.42
CA SER A 46 1.35 -2.81 7.47
C SER A 46 0.06 -3.60 7.66
N TYR A 47 0.09 -4.93 7.54
CA TYR A 47 -1.09 -5.81 7.63
C TYR A 47 -1.53 -6.02 9.07
N GLY A 48 -1.88 -4.94 9.78
CA GLY A 48 -2.35 -4.95 11.17
C GLY A 48 -3.71 -4.32 11.34
N GLY A 49 -4.36 -4.55 12.48
CA GLY A 49 -5.69 -4.00 12.75
C GLY A 49 -6.74 -4.46 11.72
N ASP A 50 -7.42 -3.50 11.11
CA ASP A 50 -8.52 -3.72 10.15
C ASP A 50 -8.03 -3.71 8.68
N ASP A 51 -6.72 -3.97 8.43
CA ASP A 51 -6.19 -4.04 7.07
C ASP A 51 -6.84 -5.19 6.29
N GLY A 52 -7.31 -4.93 5.08
CA GLY A 52 -8.02 -5.89 4.24
C GLY A 52 -7.21 -7.14 3.87
N SER A 53 -5.88 -7.08 3.97
CA SER A 53 -4.97 -8.22 3.73
C SER A 53 -4.60 -8.97 5.01
N ARG A 54 -5.12 -8.57 6.19
CA ARG A 54 -4.75 -9.17 7.49
C ARG A 54 -4.98 -10.66 7.52
N GLY A 55 -6.16 -11.12 7.10
CA GLY A 55 -6.51 -12.55 7.09
C GLY A 55 -5.63 -13.38 6.15
N ALA A 56 -5.30 -12.84 4.97
CA ALA A 56 -4.39 -13.48 4.02
C ALA A 56 -2.98 -13.58 4.59
N PHE A 57 -2.51 -12.54 5.27
CA PHE A 57 -1.19 -12.52 5.92
C PHE A 57 -1.10 -13.54 7.06
N GLU A 58 -2.11 -13.65 7.92
CA GLU A 58 -2.16 -14.67 8.98
C GLU A 58 -2.15 -16.10 8.42
N ALA A 59 -2.90 -16.33 7.33
CA ALA A 59 -2.88 -17.62 6.65
C ALA A 59 -1.50 -17.94 6.05
N ALA A 60 -0.83 -16.95 5.47
CA ALA A 60 0.53 -17.10 4.94
C ALA A 60 1.57 -17.41 6.04
N ILE A 61 1.48 -16.75 7.20
CA ILE A 61 2.30 -17.09 8.38
C ILE A 61 2.07 -18.55 8.80
N ALA A 62 0.80 -18.96 8.93
CA ALA A 62 0.48 -20.33 9.34
C ALA A 62 1.00 -21.36 8.34
N ALA A 63 0.92 -21.08 7.03
CA ALA A 63 1.47 -21.93 5.99
C ALA A 63 3.02 -22.02 6.07
N TYR A 64 3.70 -20.88 6.28
CA TYR A 64 5.14 -20.83 6.47
C TYR A 64 5.58 -21.67 7.69
N GLU A 65 4.92 -21.49 8.84
CA GLU A 65 5.23 -22.23 10.06
C GLU A 65 5.00 -23.74 9.88
N ALA A 66 3.94 -24.13 9.20
CA ALA A 66 3.65 -25.54 8.91
C ALA A 66 4.66 -26.17 7.94
N ALA A 67 5.12 -25.41 6.94
CA ALA A 67 6.06 -25.90 5.94
C ALA A 67 7.50 -26.03 6.45
N THR A 68 7.92 -25.11 7.33
CA THR A 68 9.33 -24.99 7.75
C THR A 68 9.61 -25.44 9.18
N GLY A 69 8.61 -25.49 10.04
CA GLY A 69 8.74 -25.66 11.49
C GLY A 69 9.24 -24.42 12.23
N ASN A 70 9.65 -23.36 11.51
CA ASN A 70 10.02 -22.07 12.09
C ASN A 70 8.80 -21.35 12.67
N LYS A 71 9.04 -20.26 13.39
CA LYS A 71 8.00 -19.44 14.03
C LYS A 71 8.12 -17.98 13.61
N VAL A 72 6.98 -17.32 13.54
CA VAL A 72 6.89 -15.89 13.27
C VAL A 72 6.35 -15.17 14.51
N ARG A 73 7.08 -14.16 14.97
CA ARG A 73 6.55 -13.18 15.92
C ARG A 73 6.11 -11.97 15.12
N ASP A 74 4.80 -11.86 14.97
CA ASP A 74 4.17 -10.78 14.22
C ASP A 74 4.03 -9.52 15.08
N GLY A 75 4.68 -8.43 14.63
CA GLY A 75 4.62 -7.09 15.22
C GLY A 75 3.91 -6.09 14.30
N SER A 76 3.08 -6.57 13.36
CA SER A 76 2.40 -5.75 12.37
C SER A 76 1.36 -4.81 12.99
N ALA A 77 1.19 -3.64 12.39
CA ALA A 77 0.20 -2.64 12.79
C ALA A 77 -0.31 -1.88 11.56
N THR A 78 -1.45 -1.22 11.69
CA THR A 78 -2.02 -0.39 10.62
C THR A 78 -1.03 0.71 10.21
N SER A 79 -0.82 0.85 8.90
CA SER A 79 0.07 1.85 8.33
C SER A 79 -0.49 3.26 8.51
N ASN A 80 0.26 4.10 9.21
CA ASN A 80 0.05 5.54 9.31
C ASN A 80 1.37 6.24 9.64
N GLU A 81 1.40 7.56 9.71
CA GLU A 81 2.63 8.31 10.00
C GLU A 81 3.24 7.95 11.36
N GLY A 82 2.43 7.63 12.37
CA GLY A 82 2.92 7.19 13.69
C GLY A 82 3.62 5.82 13.62
N TRP A 83 3.07 4.89 12.83
CA TRP A 83 3.68 3.59 12.58
C TRP A 83 5.00 3.74 11.82
N LYS A 84 5.06 4.59 10.78
CA LYS A 84 6.31 4.86 10.04
C LYS A 84 7.40 5.40 10.98
N ALA A 85 7.07 6.39 11.80
CA ALA A 85 8.00 6.97 12.76
C ALA A 85 8.50 5.91 13.76
N LYS A 86 7.61 5.04 14.25
CA LYS A 86 7.99 3.92 15.13
C LYS A 86 8.95 2.97 14.45
N VAL A 87 8.68 2.55 13.21
CA VAL A 87 9.57 1.65 12.45
C VAL A 87 10.96 2.26 12.33
N LEU A 88 11.07 3.52 11.93
CA LEU A 88 12.38 4.19 11.81
C LEU A 88 13.10 4.28 13.16
N ALA A 89 12.41 4.59 14.25
CA ALA A 89 12.99 4.61 15.60
C ALA A 89 13.47 3.22 16.06
N ASP A 90 12.78 2.13 15.70
CA ASP A 90 13.23 0.76 15.98
C ASP A 90 14.57 0.46 15.29
N PHE A 91 14.79 0.97 14.08
CA PHE A 91 16.08 0.86 13.39
C PHE A 91 17.19 1.69 14.06
N GLU A 92 16.89 2.89 14.56
CA GLU A 92 17.85 3.73 15.27
C GLU A 92 18.29 3.08 16.60
N THR A 93 17.37 2.45 17.32
CA THR A 93 17.64 1.83 18.62
C THR A 93 18.19 0.39 18.54
N GLY A 94 18.28 -0.20 17.34
CA GLY A 94 18.72 -1.59 17.14
C GLY A 94 17.66 -2.62 17.45
N SER A 95 16.39 -2.20 17.51
CA SER A 95 15.22 -3.05 17.76
C SER A 95 14.51 -3.43 16.46
N GLU A 96 15.16 -3.24 15.31
CA GLU A 96 14.59 -3.59 14.01
C GLU A 96 14.18 -5.06 13.90
N PRO A 97 13.11 -5.38 13.14
CA PRO A 97 12.69 -6.75 12.88
C PRO A 97 13.72 -7.53 12.03
N ASP A 98 13.47 -8.81 11.80
CA ASP A 98 14.23 -9.63 10.86
C ASP A 98 13.74 -9.39 9.41
N VAL A 99 12.42 -9.31 9.23
CA VAL A 99 11.76 -8.97 7.96
C VAL A 99 10.83 -7.79 8.18
N LEU A 100 10.88 -6.82 7.28
CA LEU A 100 10.05 -5.61 7.31
C LEU A 100 9.31 -5.46 5.97
N PHE A 101 7.99 -5.29 6.00
CA PHE A 101 7.21 -4.81 4.87
C PHE A 101 6.99 -3.31 5.04
N PHE A 102 7.57 -2.50 4.17
CA PHE A 102 7.63 -1.05 4.34
C PHE A 102 7.64 -0.33 3.00
N PHE A 103 7.50 0.99 3.04
CA PHE A 103 7.56 1.85 1.86
C PHE A 103 8.90 1.72 1.12
N THR A 104 8.86 1.82 -0.21
CA THR A 104 10.04 1.72 -1.09
C THR A 104 10.47 3.06 -1.68
N ASN A 105 9.80 4.15 -1.26
CA ASN A 105 10.08 5.54 -1.60
C ASN A 105 11.10 6.17 -0.63
N ALA A 106 11.15 7.51 -0.58
CA ALA A 106 12.04 8.27 0.31
C ALA A 106 11.89 7.92 1.81
N ASP A 107 10.77 7.33 2.24
CA ASP A 107 10.59 6.86 3.61
C ASP A 107 11.58 5.73 3.98
N ALA A 108 12.07 4.95 2.98
CA ALA A 108 13.08 3.91 3.19
C ALA A 108 14.53 4.43 3.18
N ASP A 109 14.79 5.64 2.68
CA ASP A 109 16.14 6.18 2.56
C ASP A 109 16.95 6.14 3.87
N PRO A 110 16.39 6.45 5.05
CA PRO A 110 17.12 6.38 6.30
C PRO A 110 17.68 4.98 6.59
N ILE A 111 16.92 3.91 6.35
CA ILE A 111 17.36 2.54 6.61
C ILE A 111 18.29 1.99 5.52
N ILE A 112 18.12 2.42 4.27
CA ILE A 112 18.98 2.07 3.13
C ILE A 112 20.34 2.76 3.30
N ASN A 113 20.36 4.08 3.49
CA ASN A 113 21.57 4.89 3.63
C ASN A 113 22.39 4.47 4.87
N ALA A 114 21.73 4.09 5.97
CA ALA A 114 22.36 3.54 7.16
C ALA A 114 22.81 2.07 6.97
N LYS A 115 22.60 1.46 5.80
CA LYS A 115 22.94 0.07 5.47
C LYS A 115 22.33 -0.94 6.45
N ARG A 116 21.10 -0.70 6.88
CA ARG A 116 20.39 -1.56 7.83
C ARG A 116 19.61 -2.70 7.14
N VAL A 117 19.44 -2.63 5.82
CA VAL A 117 18.78 -3.62 4.97
C VAL A 117 19.75 -4.18 3.93
N VAL A 118 19.40 -5.31 3.30
CA VAL A 118 20.23 -6.01 2.31
C VAL A 118 19.61 -5.83 0.94
N SER A 119 20.43 -5.54 -0.07
CA SER A 119 19.95 -5.42 -1.45
C SER A 119 19.59 -6.78 -2.04
N ILE A 120 18.64 -6.79 -2.97
CA ILE A 120 18.27 -8.00 -3.73
C ILE A 120 19.49 -8.56 -4.48
N GLU A 121 20.35 -7.69 -5.01
CA GLU A 121 21.59 -8.08 -5.67
C GLU A 121 22.52 -8.85 -4.73
N ASP A 122 22.74 -8.33 -3.50
CA ASP A 122 23.58 -9.00 -2.50
C ASP A 122 22.95 -10.33 -2.04
N ILE A 123 21.61 -10.40 -1.96
CA ILE A 123 20.90 -11.65 -1.63
C ILE A 123 21.10 -12.67 -2.75
N ARG A 124 21.00 -12.26 -4.01
CA ARG A 124 21.18 -13.14 -5.19
C ARG A 124 22.58 -13.72 -5.34
N GLU A 125 23.58 -13.15 -4.69
CA GLU A 125 24.92 -13.79 -4.62
C GLU A 125 24.87 -15.12 -3.88
N VAL A 126 23.94 -15.32 -2.95
CA VAL A 126 23.78 -16.54 -2.14
C VAL A 126 22.54 -17.35 -2.57
N TYR A 127 21.46 -16.67 -2.96
CA TYR A 127 20.19 -17.23 -3.40
C TYR A 127 19.84 -16.70 -4.80
N PRO A 128 20.39 -17.31 -5.87
CA PRO A 128 20.34 -16.75 -7.24
C PRO A 128 18.93 -16.49 -7.77
N ASP A 129 17.95 -17.29 -7.33
CA ASP A 129 16.56 -17.20 -7.79
C ASP A 129 15.69 -16.25 -6.95
N TYR A 130 16.25 -15.59 -5.94
CA TYR A 130 15.49 -14.70 -5.04
C TYR A 130 14.78 -13.59 -5.85
N ALA A 131 13.46 -13.48 -5.67
CA ALA A 131 12.58 -12.53 -6.37
C ALA A 131 12.65 -12.60 -7.92
N SER A 132 13.01 -13.78 -8.50
CA SER A 132 13.09 -13.96 -9.96
C SER A 132 11.71 -13.99 -10.63
N ASN A 133 10.65 -14.26 -9.89
CA ASN A 133 9.26 -14.22 -10.34
C ASN A 133 8.66 -12.80 -10.40
N MET A 134 9.42 -11.77 -10.00
CA MET A 134 8.95 -10.38 -10.01
C MET A 134 9.29 -9.69 -11.33
N LYS A 135 8.35 -8.86 -11.82
CA LYS A 135 8.61 -7.93 -12.92
C LYS A 135 9.73 -6.97 -12.54
N GLN A 136 10.76 -6.84 -13.36
CA GLN A 136 11.87 -5.93 -13.09
C GLN A 136 11.40 -4.47 -12.93
N SER A 137 10.37 -4.05 -13.68
CA SER A 137 9.79 -2.72 -13.58
C SER A 137 9.03 -2.46 -12.27
N MET A 138 8.79 -3.51 -11.48
CA MET A 138 8.13 -3.44 -10.18
C MET A 138 9.12 -3.49 -9.00
N LEU A 139 10.42 -3.60 -9.26
CA LEU A 139 11.46 -3.47 -8.24
C LEU A 139 11.84 -1.98 -8.13
N ALA A 140 11.52 -1.36 -6.99
CA ALA A 140 11.88 0.03 -6.74
C ALA A 140 13.39 0.18 -6.62
N GLN A 141 13.99 1.06 -7.43
CA GLN A 141 15.42 1.33 -7.43
C GLN A 141 15.75 2.46 -6.45
N ALA A 142 16.67 2.22 -5.54
CA ALA A 142 17.20 3.23 -4.63
C ALA A 142 18.24 4.14 -5.31
N ALA A 143 18.63 5.22 -4.64
CA ALA A 143 19.56 6.23 -5.17
C ALA A 143 20.95 5.65 -5.53
N ASP A 144 21.37 4.55 -4.92
CA ASP A 144 22.61 3.84 -5.21
C ASP A 144 22.52 2.88 -6.42
N GLY A 145 21.36 2.82 -7.07
CA GLY A 145 21.08 1.98 -8.23
C GLY A 145 20.70 0.53 -7.90
N LYS A 146 20.63 0.15 -6.62
CA LYS A 146 20.23 -1.18 -6.17
C LYS A 146 18.75 -1.26 -5.80
N HIS A 147 18.27 -2.50 -5.67
CA HIS A 147 16.91 -2.81 -5.24
C HIS A 147 16.95 -3.48 -3.85
N TYR A 148 16.06 -3.08 -2.93
CA TYR A 148 16.13 -3.52 -1.54
C TYR A 148 14.89 -4.27 -1.06
N ALA A 149 13.77 -4.10 -1.75
CA ALA A 149 12.51 -4.70 -1.33
C ALA A 149 11.87 -5.53 -2.44
N VAL A 150 11.30 -6.67 -2.05
CA VAL A 150 10.48 -7.49 -2.95
C VAL A 150 9.03 -7.02 -2.84
N PRO A 151 8.43 -6.44 -3.91
CA PRO A 151 7.07 -5.92 -3.86
C PRO A 151 6.04 -7.04 -3.72
N ALA A 152 4.93 -6.76 -3.02
CA ALA A 152 3.77 -7.63 -3.04
C ALA A 152 2.87 -7.29 -4.24
N ALA A 153 2.48 -6.02 -4.35
CA ALA A 153 1.63 -5.50 -5.42
C ALA A 153 1.92 -4.02 -5.67
N GLY A 154 1.47 -3.53 -6.80
CA GLY A 154 1.32 -2.09 -7.03
C GLY A 154 0.05 -1.58 -6.39
N TYR A 155 -0.08 -0.25 -6.29
CA TYR A 155 -1.28 0.43 -5.81
C TYR A 155 -1.86 1.32 -6.91
N TRP A 156 -3.08 1.74 -6.70
CA TRP A 156 -3.74 2.81 -7.43
C TRP A 156 -4.59 3.64 -6.47
N GLU A 157 -4.85 4.89 -6.84
CA GLU A 157 -5.77 5.77 -6.15
C GLU A 157 -6.87 6.23 -7.11
N ASN A 158 -8.10 6.27 -6.63
CA ASN A 158 -9.27 6.60 -7.43
C ASN A 158 -10.39 7.25 -6.59
N LEU A 159 -11.48 7.60 -7.24
CA LEU A 159 -12.69 8.08 -6.62
C LEU A 159 -13.63 6.91 -6.30
N PHE A 160 -13.88 6.63 -5.03
CA PHE A 160 -14.96 5.78 -4.60
C PHE A 160 -16.27 6.57 -4.57
N VAL A 161 -17.34 6.00 -5.09
CA VAL A 161 -18.66 6.64 -5.16
C VAL A 161 -19.71 5.79 -4.48
N ASN A 162 -20.58 6.41 -3.68
CA ASN A 162 -21.74 5.76 -3.09
C ASN A 162 -22.96 5.98 -4.00
N LYS A 163 -23.31 4.96 -4.79
CA LYS A 163 -24.38 5.04 -5.79
C LYS A 163 -25.73 5.36 -5.17
N SER A 164 -26.03 4.83 -3.97
CA SER A 164 -27.32 5.13 -3.32
C SER A 164 -27.44 6.59 -2.89
N VAL A 165 -26.33 7.24 -2.48
CA VAL A 165 -26.31 8.67 -2.16
C VAL A 165 -26.48 9.48 -3.43
N LEU A 166 -25.77 9.13 -4.51
CA LEU A 166 -25.90 9.81 -5.79
C LEU A 166 -27.32 9.72 -6.33
N GLU A 167 -27.93 8.53 -6.29
CA GLU A 167 -29.33 8.32 -6.71
C GLU A 167 -30.31 9.17 -5.89
N ALA A 168 -30.15 9.19 -4.57
CA ALA A 168 -30.99 9.99 -3.66
C ALA A 168 -30.89 11.50 -3.95
N CYS A 169 -29.74 11.95 -4.47
CA CYS A 169 -29.51 13.36 -4.86
C CYS A 169 -29.88 13.65 -6.32
N GLY A 170 -30.21 12.65 -7.14
CA GLY A 170 -30.43 12.80 -8.57
C GLY A 170 -29.14 13.10 -9.35
N VAL A 171 -27.99 12.72 -8.80
CA VAL A 171 -26.67 12.90 -9.43
C VAL A 171 -26.28 11.60 -10.15
N PRO A 172 -25.88 11.67 -11.44
CA PRO A 172 -25.47 10.48 -12.17
C PRO A 172 -24.13 9.93 -11.63
N VAL A 173 -23.93 8.61 -11.77
CA VAL A 173 -22.62 8.00 -11.48
C VAL A 173 -21.57 8.51 -12.47
N PRO A 174 -20.41 9.01 -12.01
CA PRO A 174 -19.37 9.57 -12.86
C PRO A 174 -18.90 8.65 -13.99
N GLY A 175 -18.73 9.21 -15.19
CA GLY A 175 -18.15 8.57 -16.37
C GLY A 175 -16.63 8.71 -16.45
N ALA A 176 -16.05 8.26 -17.59
CA ALA A 176 -14.60 8.35 -17.82
C ALA A 176 -14.12 9.75 -18.25
N ASP A 177 -15.05 10.63 -18.53
CA ASP A 177 -14.85 12.03 -18.95
C ASP A 177 -15.27 13.02 -17.85
N TYR A 178 -15.31 12.54 -16.60
CA TYR A 178 -15.76 13.35 -15.46
C TYR A 178 -14.82 14.52 -15.20
N THR A 179 -15.35 15.74 -15.28
CA THR A 179 -14.58 16.98 -15.15
C THR A 179 -14.69 17.57 -13.74
N TRP A 180 -13.75 18.46 -13.42
CA TRP A 180 -13.74 19.19 -12.17
C TRP A 180 -14.98 20.06 -11.99
N GLU A 181 -15.43 20.70 -13.07
CA GLU A 181 -16.63 21.56 -13.08
C GLU A 181 -17.89 20.74 -12.80
N GLN A 182 -18.01 19.54 -13.39
CA GLN A 182 -19.11 18.62 -13.09
C GLN A 182 -19.07 18.19 -11.63
N PHE A 183 -17.88 17.83 -11.13
CA PHE A 183 -17.68 17.43 -9.75
C PHE A 183 -18.11 18.52 -8.75
N LEU A 184 -17.74 19.78 -8.98
CA LEU A 184 -18.17 20.89 -8.13
C LEU A 184 -19.71 21.08 -8.18
N SER A 185 -20.33 20.96 -9.35
CA SER A 185 -21.78 21.02 -9.50
C SER A 185 -22.50 19.89 -8.77
N ASP A 186 -21.96 18.67 -8.88
CA ASP A 186 -22.49 17.49 -8.19
C ASP A 186 -22.34 17.62 -6.67
N CYS A 187 -21.19 18.09 -6.19
CA CYS A 187 -20.97 18.37 -4.77
C CYS A 187 -21.97 19.38 -4.21
N GLU A 188 -22.28 20.46 -4.94
CA GLU A 188 -23.29 21.43 -4.51
C GLU A 188 -24.70 20.81 -4.45
N THR A 189 -25.06 19.97 -5.42
CA THR A 189 -26.32 19.24 -5.44
C THR A 189 -26.44 18.27 -4.29
N ILE A 190 -25.38 17.51 -3.99
CA ILE A 190 -25.31 16.55 -2.90
C ILE A 190 -25.44 17.26 -1.55
N LYS A 191 -24.68 18.35 -1.36
CA LYS A 191 -24.76 19.18 -0.16
C LYS A 191 -26.17 19.77 0.02
N GLY A 192 -26.77 20.30 -1.05
CA GLY A 192 -28.14 20.82 -1.07
C GLY A 192 -29.20 19.77 -0.70
N SER A 193 -28.91 18.49 -0.93
CA SER A 193 -29.75 17.34 -0.55
C SER A 193 -29.50 16.85 0.88
N GLY A 194 -28.60 17.49 1.65
CA GLY A 194 -28.33 17.18 3.03
C GLY A 194 -27.32 16.05 3.27
N TYR A 195 -26.57 15.65 2.24
CA TYR A 195 -25.47 14.68 2.34
C TYR A 195 -24.12 15.39 2.35
N ILE A 196 -23.09 14.69 2.83
CA ILE A 196 -21.70 15.15 2.74
C ILE A 196 -21.19 14.83 1.34
N PRO A 197 -20.72 15.82 0.56
CA PRO A 197 -20.16 15.55 -0.76
C PRO A 197 -18.94 14.63 -0.71
N ILE A 198 -17.92 14.98 0.08
CA ILE A 198 -16.61 14.32 0.08
C ILE A 198 -16.27 13.87 1.50
N ALA A 199 -16.13 12.58 1.72
CA ALA A 199 -15.55 12.04 2.95
C ALA A 199 -14.02 12.26 2.92
N CYS A 200 -13.48 13.06 3.82
CA CYS A 200 -12.05 13.35 3.88
C CYS A 200 -11.63 13.77 5.27
N SER A 201 -10.53 13.20 5.77
CA SER A 201 -9.79 13.67 6.92
C SER A 201 -8.64 14.56 6.45
N LEU A 202 -8.72 15.87 6.71
CA LEU A 202 -7.61 16.78 6.42
C LEU A 202 -6.52 16.75 7.50
N VAL A 203 -6.65 15.96 8.54
CA VAL A 203 -5.64 15.78 9.59
C VAL A 203 -4.80 14.53 9.37
N GLU A 204 -5.36 13.44 8.89
CA GLU A 204 -4.64 12.17 8.71
C GLU A 204 -4.26 11.88 7.26
N VAL A 205 -5.16 12.16 6.30
CA VAL A 205 -4.99 11.77 4.90
C VAL A 205 -5.28 12.90 3.89
N PRO A 206 -4.73 14.12 4.10
CA PRO A 206 -4.95 15.23 3.17
C PRO A 206 -4.30 15.00 1.80
N HIS A 207 -3.39 14.05 1.72
CA HIS A 207 -2.56 13.78 0.54
C HIS A 207 -3.35 13.27 -0.64
N TYR A 208 -4.36 12.42 -0.48
CA TYR A 208 -5.15 11.92 -1.61
C TYR A 208 -5.74 13.03 -2.46
N LEU A 209 -6.26 14.08 -1.83
CA LEU A 209 -6.75 15.24 -2.57
C LEU A 209 -5.61 16.10 -3.13
N PHE A 210 -4.52 16.25 -2.37
CA PHE A 210 -3.38 17.07 -2.77
C PHE A 210 -2.68 16.53 -4.03
N GLU A 211 -2.45 15.24 -4.09
CA GLU A 211 -1.80 14.56 -5.22
C GLU A 211 -2.56 14.78 -6.53
N PHE A 212 -3.86 14.50 -6.53
CA PHE A 212 -4.70 14.74 -7.69
C PHE A 212 -4.83 16.23 -8.00
N ALA A 213 -4.84 17.11 -7.00
CA ALA A 213 -4.88 18.55 -7.22
C ALA A 213 -3.59 19.05 -7.88
N VAL A 214 -2.41 18.52 -7.53
CA VAL A 214 -1.15 18.84 -8.20
C VAL A 214 -1.18 18.36 -9.64
N MET A 215 -1.63 17.13 -9.91
CA MET A 215 -1.75 16.59 -11.25
C MET A 215 -2.78 17.38 -12.09
N ASN A 216 -3.88 17.80 -11.49
CA ASN A 216 -4.93 18.63 -12.12
C ASN A 216 -4.47 20.04 -12.50
N ASN A 217 -3.46 20.57 -11.82
CA ASN A 217 -2.89 21.91 -12.12
C ASN A 217 -1.58 21.81 -12.92
N GLY A 218 -1.22 20.63 -13.37
CA GLY A 218 -0.10 20.32 -14.26
C GLY A 218 -0.50 19.26 -15.27
N THR A 219 0.39 18.29 -15.50
CA THR A 219 0.18 17.12 -16.34
C THR A 219 0.68 15.88 -15.62
N VAL A 220 0.33 14.69 -16.13
CA VAL A 220 0.86 13.43 -15.58
C VAL A 220 2.37 13.32 -15.79
N GLU A 221 2.92 13.94 -16.84
CA GLU A 221 4.35 13.94 -17.15
C GLU A 221 5.18 14.76 -16.18
N ASN A 222 4.66 15.93 -15.74
CA ASN A 222 5.36 16.81 -14.80
C ASN A 222 4.88 16.66 -13.34
N HIS A 223 4.07 15.63 -13.07
CA HIS A 223 3.44 15.45 -11.75
C HIS A 223 4.46 15.39 -10.62
N LEU A 224 5.56 14.66 -10.80
CA LEU A 224 6.59 14.46 -9.78
C LEU A 224 7.60 15.60 -9.61
N GLU A 225 7.47 16.66 -10.40
CA GLU A 225 8.36 17.82 -10.25
C GLU A 225 8.09 18.56 -8.95
N VAL A 226 9.16 18.77 -8.18
CA VAL A 226 9.15 19.41 -6.85
C VAL A 226 9.55 20.88 -6.98
N PRO A 227 8.85 21.82 -6.32
CA PRO A 227 9.23 23.23 -6.29
C PRO A 227 10.64 23.46 -5.75
N THR A 228 11.26 24.57 -6.16
CA THR A 228 12.54 25.00 -5.64
C THR A 228 12.43 26.40 -5.03
N LEU A 229 13.40 26.75 -4.16
CA LEU A 229 13.43 28.04 -3.52
C LEU A 229 14.49 28.95 -4.16
N ASP A 230 14.28 30.26 -4.06
CA ASP A 230 15.29 31.27 -4.37
C ASP A 230 16.28 31.43 -3.18
N GLU A 231 17.29 32.29 -3.33
CA GLU A 231 18.29 32.60 -2.30
C GLU A 231 17.71 33.20 -1.01
N ASN A 232 16.48 33.72 -1.07
CA ASN A 232 15.77 34.31 0.06
C ASN A 232 14.79 33.31 0.73
N GLY A 233 14.73 32.08 0.25
CA GLY A 233 13.83 31.03 0.76
C GLY A 233 12.39 31.17 0.31
N ASN A 234 12.09 31.93 -0.74
CA ASN A 234 10.79 32.02 -1.36
C ASN A 234 10.69 31.01 -2.50
N LEU A 235 9.47 30.57 -2.82
CA LEU A 235 9.23 29.78 -4.02
C LEU A 235 9.68 30.53 -5.27
N ARG A 236 10.36 29.84 -6.18
CA ARG A 236 10.62 30.38 -7.51
C ARG A 236 9.29 30.59 -8.23
N ASP A 237 9.20 31.68 -9.00
CA ASP A 237 8.02 31.95 -9.84
C ASP A 237 8.13 31.14 -11.13
N ASP A 238 7.84 29.85 -11.04
CA ASP A 238 7.83 28.90 -12.14
C ASP A 238 6.52 28.07 -12.17
N GLU A 239 6.37 27.26 -13.20
CA GLU A 239 5.19 26.43 -13.39
C GLU A 239 5.04 25.41 -12.26
N VAL A 240 6.13 24.81 -11.80
CA VAL A 240 6.14 23.79 -10.75
C VAL A 240 5.63 24.38 -9.43
N SER A 241 6.11 25.55 -9.05
CA SER A 241 5.64 26.25 -7.85
C SER A 241 4.16 26.62 -7.97
N ARG A 242 3.74 27.14 -9.15
CA ARG A 242 2.34 27.55 -9.37
C ARG A 242 1.38 26.37 -9.28
N LYS A 243 1.71 25.16 -9.81
CA LYS A 243 0.82 23.99 -9.72
C LYS A 243 0.62 23.53 -8.28
N TRP A 244 1.67 23.51 -7.45
CA TRP A 244 1.55 23.12 -6.04
C TRP A 244 0.74 24.13 -5.23
N VAL A 245 0.94 25.43 -5.47
CA VAL A 245 0.14 26.49 -4.84
C VAL A 245 -1.32 26.41 -5.27
N ALA A 246 -1.58 26.20 -6.55
CA ALA A 246 -2.94 26.04 -7.06
C ALA A 246 -3.63 24.80 -6.49
N ALA A 247 -2.91 23.70 -6.28
CA ALA A 247 -3.43 22.49 -5.65
C ALA A 247 -3.95 22.75 -4.21
N LEU A 248 -3.19 23.49 -3.41
CA LEU A 248 -3.63 23.86 -2.05
C LEU A 248 -4.84 24.81 -2.09
N ASN A 249 -4.91 25.69 -3.07
CA ASN A 249 -6.08 26.57 -3.26
C ASN A 249 -7.32 25.80 -3.71
N ASP A 250 -7.18 24.74 -4.51
CA ASP A 250 -8.30 23.85 -4.88
C ASP A 250 -8.87 23.13 -3.63
N ILE A 251 -8.00 22.60 -2.74
CA ILE A 251 -8.44 22.00 -1.49
C ILE A 251 -9.13 23.04 -0.60
N LYS A 252 -8.56 24.23 -0.50
CA LYS A 252 -9.20 25.33 0.23
C LYS A 252 -10.56 25.71 -0.35
N GLN A 253 -10.71 25.72 -1.67
CA GLN A 253 -11.99 25.97 -2.33
C GLN A 253 -13.04 24.94 -1.89
N LEU A 254 -12.71 23.63 -1.91
CA LEU A 254 -13.64 22.57 -1.47
C LEU A 254 -14.03 22.75 0.00
N TYR A 255 -13.07 23.16 0.86
CA TYR A 255 -13.32 23.45 2.28
C TYR A 255 -14.24 24.65 2.46
N ASP A 256 -13.95 25.78 1.80
CA ASP A 256 -14.73 27.00 1.88
C ASP A 256 -16.17 26.81 1.36
N LEU A 257 -16.36 25.96 0.36
CA LEU A 257 -17.67 25.55 -0.15
C LEU A 257 -18.41 24.60 0.81
N GLY A 258 -17.75 24.09 1.85
CA GLY A 258 -18.36 23.20 2.83
C GLY A 258 -18.66 21.80 2.28
N TYR A 259 -17.80 21.27 1.44
CA TYR A 259 -17.98 19.94 0.82
C TYR A 259 -17.40 18.81 1.66
N PHE A 260 -16.61 19.11 2.70
CA PHE A 260 -16.08 18.15 3.66
C PHE A 260 -16.97 17.97 4.89
N PRO A 261 -16.77 16.90 5.68
CA PRO A 261 -17.41 16.75 6.96
C PRO A 261 -17.11 17.95 7.89
N PRO A 262 -18.05 18.38 8.74
CA PRO A 262 -17.82 19.51 9.65
C PRO A 262 -16.60 19.34 10.57
N ASN A 263 -16.22 18.10 10.89
CA ASN A 263 -15.07 17.74 11.71
C ASN A 263 -13.84 17.29 10.92
N THR A 264 -13.73 17.61 9.63
CA THR A 264 -12.63 17.18 8.74
C THR A 264 -11.22 17.51 9.27
N LEU A 265 -11.09 18.52 10.14
CA LEU A 265 -9.82 18.92 10.77
C LEU A 265 -9.49 18.14 12.06
N THR A 266 -10.37 17.26 12.50
CA THR A 266 -10.20 16.45 13.73
C THR A 266 -10.66 15.01 13.57
N ALA A 267 -11.34 14.68 12.50
CA ALA A 267 -11.78 13.32 12.19
C ALA A 267 -10.60 12.44 11.83
N THR A 268 -10.63 11.19 12.31
CA THR A 268 -9.72 10.15 11.81
C THR A 268 -10.11 9.72 10.40
N ASP A 269 -9.20 9.06 9.70
CA ASP A 269 -9.49 8.45 8.40
C ASP A 269 -10.63 7.43 8.51
N GLY A 270 -10.58 6.52 9.48
CA GLY A 270 -11.64 5.55 9.74
C GLY A 270 -13.02 6.16 9.99
N GLU A 271 -13.10 7.33 10.65
CA GLU A 271 -14.38 8.07 10.81
C GLU A 271 -14.90 8.56 9.46
N THR A 272 -14.03 9.04 8.56
CA THR A 272 -14.46 9.53 7.24
C THR A 272 -14.83 8.39 6.31
N VAL A 273 -14.09 7.28 6.31
CA VAL A 273 -14.45 6.04 5.61
C VAL A 273 -15.81 5.53 6.10
N SER A 274 -16.07 5.61 7.41
CA SER A 274 -17.37 5.24 7.99
C SER A 274 -18.53 6.12 7.51
N LEU A 275 -18.31 7.42 7.28
CA LEU A 275 -19.33 8.30 6.68
C LEU A 275 -19.69 7.84 5.27
N PHE A 276 -18.69 7.48 4.46
CA PHE A 276 -18.89 6.94 3.11
C PHE A 276 -19.58 5.58 3.14
N GLY A 277 -19.06 4.63 3.89
CA GLY A 277 -19.56 3.26 3.97
C GLY A 277 -21.01 3.15 4.50
N ASN A 278 -21.42 4.08 5.36
CA ASN A 278 -22.80 4.16 5.88
C ASN A 278 -23.74 5.03 5.04
N GLY A 279 -23.32 5.47 3.84
CA GLY A 279 -24.16 6.25 2.95
C GLY A 279 -24.50 7.65 3.48
N LYS A 280 -23.56 8.28 4.20
CA LYS A 280 -23.67 9.68 4.66
C LYS A 280 -22.87 10.63 3.78
N ALA A 281 -21.86 10.11 3.07
CA ALA A 281 -21.07 10.83 2.11
C ALA A 281 -21.15 10.17 0.72
N ALA A 282 -21.03 10.98 -0.33
CA ALA A 282 -21.16 10.53 -1.72
C ALA A 282 -19.82 10.05 -2.30
N PHE A 283 -18.74 10.77 -2.02
CA PHE A 283 -17.43 10.57 -2.60
C PHE A 283 -16.37 10.33 -1.52
N LEU A 284 -15.39 9.47 -1.85
CA LEU A 284 -14.16 9.25 -1.09
C LEU A 284 -13.01 9.10 -2.11
N VAL A 285 -11.94 9.86 -1.98
CA VAL A 285 -10.70 9.65 -2.75
C VAL A 285 -9.77 8.83 -1.89
N ASP A 286 -9.39 7.64 -2.36
CA ASP A 286 -8.59 6.70 -1.57
C ASP A 286 -7.93 5.65 -2.50
N GLY A 287 -7.15 4.74 -1.92
CA GLY A 287 -6.38 3.75 -2.63
C GLY A 287 -7.00 2.36 -2.70
N SER A 288 -6.29 1.46 -3.39
CA SER A 288 -6.68 0.07 -3.65
C SER A 288 -7.00 -0.73 -2.38
N TRP A 289 -6.32 -0.43 -1.27
CA TRP A 289 -6.54 -1.06 0.05
C TRP A 289 -7.96 -0.89 0.59
N GLN A 290 -8.66 0.19 0.19
CA GLN A 290 -10.04 0.44 0.64
C GLN A 290 -11.05 -0.56 0.05
N VAL A 291 -10.74 -1.21 -1.04
CA VAL A 291 -11.65 -2.20 -1.65
C VAL A 291 -11.89 -3.36 -0.69
N GLY A 292 -10.81 -3.96 -0.17
CA GLY A 292 -10.89 -5.04 0.83
C GLY A 292 -11.50 -4.56 2.15
N HIS A 293 -11.03 -3.41 2.65
CA HIS A 293 -11.51 -2.83 3.91
C HIS A 293 -13.02 -2.54 3.90
N LEU A 294 -13.53 -1.93 2.82
CA LEU A 294 -14.97 -1.70 2.66
C LEU A 294 -15.75 -3.02 2.55
N GLY A 295 -15.18 -4.03 1.88
CA GLY A 295 -15.77 -5.37 1.80
C GLY A 295 -15.96 -6.02 3.16
N GLU A 296 -14.93 -5.99 4.00
CA GLU A 296 -14.97 -6.54 5.36
C GLU A 296 -15.95 -5.81 6.28
N LEU A 297 -15.92 -4.47 6.29
CA LEU A 297 -16.73 -3.67 7.20
C LEU A 297 -18.20 -3.57 6.80
N TYR A 298 -18.50 -3.57 5.52
CA TYR A 298 -19.84 -3.22 5.04
C TYR A 298 -20.58 -4.34 4.32
N GLY A 299 -19.93 -5.48 4.03
CA GLY A 299 -20.55 -6.67 3.45
C GLY A 299 -21.40 -6.32 2.22
N ASP A 300 -22.66 -6.74 2.18
CA ASP A 300 -23.55 -6.54 1.04
C ASP A 300 -23.77 -5.05 0.66
N LYS A 301 -23.45 -4.09 1.53
CA LYS A 301 -23.58 -2.65 1.19
C LYS A 301 -22.61 -2.20 0.10
N ILE A 302 -21.51 -2.94 -0.14
CA ILE A 302 -20.59 -2.64 -1.25
C ILE A 302 -21.25 -2.71 -2.63
N GLU A 303 -22.36 -3.41 -2.76
CA GLU A 303 -23.22 -3.41 -3.96
C GLU A 303 -23.64 -1.98 -4.36
N ASN A 304 -23.74 -1.07 -3.39
CA ASN A 304 -24.07 0.34 -3.57
C ASN A 304 -22.84 1.24 -3.78
N MET A 305 -21.67 0.67 -3.87
CA MET A 305 -20.41 1.40 -4.08
C MET A 305 -19.86 1.10 -5.48
N ALA A 306 -18.98 1.97 -5.95
CA ALA A 306 -18.21 1.75 -7.17
C ALA A 306 -16.92 2.56 -7.12
N VAL A 307 -15.91 2.12 -7.86
CA VAL A 307 -14.68 2.88 -8.14
C VAL A 307 -14.84 3.61 -9.47
N ARG A 308 -14.44 4.87 -9.52
CA ARG A 308 -14.48 5.74 -10.70
C ARG A 308 -13.22 6.59 -10.75
N PHE A 309 -12.96 7.22 -11.89
CA PHE A 309 -11.84 8.15 -12.02
C PHE A 309 -12.05 9.41 -11.19
N VAL A 310 -10.95 9.91 -10.61
CA VAL A 310 -10.95 11.23 -9.99
C VAL A 310 -11.18 12.31 -11.07
N PRO A 311 -12.03 13.32 -10.80
CA PRO A 311 -12.40 14.34 -11.80
C PRO A 311 -11.18 15.08 -12.33
N ALA A 312 -11.15 15.28 -13.64
CA ALA A 312 -10.05 15.93 -14.35
C ALA A 312 -10.23 17.45 -14.44
N LYS A 313 -9.11 18.18 -14.32
CA LYS A 313 -9.04 19.63 -14.49
C LYS A 313 -7.89 19.98 -15.47
N GLY A 314 -8.05 21.06 -16.23
CA GLY A 314 -7.00 21.55 -17.13
C GLY A 314 -6.71 20.57 -18.27
N GLU A 315 -5.44 20.22 -18.45
CA GLU A 315 -4.98 19.33 -19.51
C GLU A 315 -5.05 17.84 -19.14
N ARG A 316 -5.18 17.50 -17.85
CA ARG A 316 -5.30 16.13 -17.38
C ARG A 316 -6.58 15.48 -17.90
N LYS A 317 -6.48 14.21 -18.29
CA LYS A 317 -7.64 13.34 -18.57
C LYS A 317 -7.99 12.56 -17.30
N ALA A 318 -9.29 12.33 -17.08
CA ALA A 318 -9.72 11.53 -15.93
C ALA A 318 -9.12 10.10 -15.92
N THR A 319 -8.80 9.55 -17.09
CA THR A 319 -8.10 8.25 -17.25
C THR A 319 -6.60 8.30 -16.96
N GLU A 320 -6.05 9.43 -16.56
CA GLU A 320 -4.69 9.57 -16.07
C GLU A 320 -4.73 9.63 -14.54
N GLY A 321 -4.07 8.70 -13.86
CA GLY A 321 -4.26 8.47 -12.43
C GLY A 321 -2.97 8.36 -11.65
N ILE A 322 -3.15 8.18 -10.36
CA ILE A 322 -2.06 7.91 -9.41
C ILE A 322 -2.01 6.42 -9.15
N GLY A 323 -0.79 5.89 -9.13
CA GLY A 323 -0.52 4.49 -8.85
C GLY A 323 0.94 4.15 -9.10
N GLY A 324 1.34 2.99 -8.66
CA GLY A 324 2.72 2.54 -8.78
C GLY A 324 3.04 1.44 -7.78
N ILE A 325 4.29 1.37 -7.36
CA ILE A 325 4.76 0.49 -6.30
C ILE A 325 5.00 1.36 -5.08
N SER A 326 4.45 0.99 -3.94
CA SER A 326 4.69 1.74 -2.72
C SER A 326 5.41 0.95 -1.64
N MET A 327 5.20 -0.37 -1.54
CA MET A 327 5.70 -1.17 -0.44
C MET A 327 6.29 -2.51 -0.90
N GLY A 328 7.21 -3.04 -0.11
CA GLY A 328 7.82 -4.34 -0.35
C GLY A 328 8.49 -4.92 0.90
N TYR A 329 8.89 -6.19 0.83
CA TYR A 329 9.56 -6.91 1.90
C TYR A 329 11.07 -6.66 1.86
N PHE A 330 11.60 -6.09 2.93
CA PHE A 330 13.03 -5.92 3.19
C PHE A 330 13.53 -7.02 4.12
N ILE A 331 14.72 -7.56 3.85
CA ILE A 331 15.47 -8.37 4.81
C ILE A 331 16.48 -7.47 5.51
N THR A 332 16.48 -7.45 6.84
CA THR A 332 17.39 -6.59 7.60
C THR A 332 18.80 -7.13 7.63
N ARG A 333 19.78 -6.23 7.78
CA ARG A 333 21.18 -6.61 7.93
C ARG A 333 21.43 -7.39 9.24
N LYS A 334 20.58 -7.21 10.23
CA LYS A 334 20.58 -7.97 11.49
C LYS A 334 20.28 -9.45 11.23
N ALA A 335 19.18 -9.76 10.55
CA ALA A 335 18.83 -11.13 10.18
C ALA A 335 19.89 -11.74 9.24
N TRP A 336 20.40 -10.96 8.29
CA TRP A 336 21.38 -11.42 7.30
C TRP A 336 22.71 -11.91 7.91
N LYS A 337 23.14 -11.35 9.04
CA LYS A 337 24.38 -11.72 9.73
C LYS A 337 24.28 -13.07 10.46
N ASP A 338 23.10 -13.50 10.82
CA ASP A 338 22.84 -14.80 11.44
C ASP A 338 22.43 -15.79 10.34
N PRO A 339 23.24 -16.84 10.06
CA PRO A 339 22.94 -17.77 8.98
C PRO A 339 21.59 -18.46 9.09
N GLU A 340 21.13 -18.78 10.31
CA GLU A 340 19.84 -19.44 10.53
C GLU A 340 18.67 -18.47 10.27
N LYS A 341 18.77 -17.24 10.77
CA LYS A 341 17.79 -16.20 10.52
C LYS A 341 17.78 -15.75 9.07
N ARG A 342 18.95 -15.67 8.43
CA ARG A 342 19.05 -15.36 7.00
C ARG A 342 18.28 -16.35 6.15
N ASP A 343 18.55 -17.65 6.32
CA ASP A 343 17.87 -18.69 5.54
C ASP A 343 16.35 -18.67 5.79
N ALA A 344 15.94 -18.52 7.06
CA ALA A 344 14.54 -18.42 7.44
C ALA A 344 13.86 -17.17 6.87
N ALA A 345 14.53 -16.02 6.88
CA ALA A 345 13.98 -14.75 6.34
C ALA A 345 13.84 -14.80 4.81
N VAL A 346 14.83 -15.35 4.10
CA VAL A 346 14.74 -15.56 2.65
C VAL A 346 13.57 -16.46 2.31
N GLN A 347 13.46 -17.64 2.95
CA GLN A 347 12.34 -18.57 2.74
C GLN A 347 10.99 -17.92 3.05
N PHE A 348 10.91 -17.08 4.10
CA PHE A 348 9.69 -16.37 4.45
C PHE A 348 9.28 -15.40 3.34
N VAL A 349 10.20 -14.55 2.88
CA VAL A 349 9.90 -13.59 1.83
C VAL A 349 9.57 -14.30 0.51
N GLU A 350 10.33 -15.31 0.09
CA GLU A 350 10.05 -16.08 -1.12
C GLU A 350 8.68 -16.75 -1.07
N MET A 351 8.27 -17.27 0.09
CA MET A 351 6.95 -17.87 0.24
C MET A 351 5.84 -16.83 0.17
N LEU A 352 5.96 -15.70 0.90
CA LEU A 352 4.96 -14.64 0.89
C LEU A 352 4.84 -13.97 -0.49
N THR A 353 5.92 -13.96 -1.26
CA THR A 353 5.96 -13.37 -2.60
C THR A 353 5.88 -14.42 -3.72
N SER A 354 5.52 -15.67 -3.39
CA SER A 354 5.24 -16.69 -4.38
C SER A 354 3.94 -16.39 -5.14
N ASP A 355 3.81 -16.90 -6.36
CA ASP A 355 2.63 -16.72 -7.21
C ASP A 355 1.34 -17.21 -6.51
N GLU A 356 1.43 -18.32 -5.76
CA GLU A 356 0.31 -18.91 -5.03
C GLU A 356 -0.17 -17.98 -3.89
N ILE A 357 0.76 -17.52 -3.05
CA ILE A 357 0.41 -16.70 -1.88
C ILE A 357 0.02 -15.29 -2.30
N LEU A 358 0.79 -14.63 -3.18
CA LEU A 358 0.45 -13.27 -3.62
C LEU A 358 -0.92 -13.19 -4.31
N SER A 359 -1.33 -14.22 -5.02
CA SER A 359 -2.67 -14.25 -5.62
C SER A 359 -3.81 -14.21 -4.59
N THR A 360 -3.53 -14.51 -3.31
CA THR A 360 -4.51 -14.37 -2.22
C THR A 360 -4.60 -12.95 -1.65
N PHE A 361 -3.57 -12.11 -1.84
CA PHE A 361 -3.53 -10.72 -1.41
C PHE A 361 -4.06 -9.75 -2.48
N ILE A 362 -4.00 -10.16 -3.76
CA ILE A 362 -4.21 -9.26 -4.90
C ILE A 362 -5.57 -9.54 -5.52
N ASN A 363 -6.60 -8.78 -5.12
CA ASN A 363 -7.91 -8.88 -5.78
C ASN A 363 -8.08 -7.84 -6.90
N THR A 364 -7.57 -6.63 -6.74
CA THR A 364 -7.79 -5.52 -7.69
C THR A 364 -6.54 -4.71 -8.01
N GLU A 365 -5.40 -5.07 -7.44
CA GLU A 365 -4.14 -4.34 -7.54
C GLU A 365 -3.33 -4.77 -8.77
N VAL A 366 -2.35 -3.96 -9.13
CA VAL A 366 -1.41 -4.29 -10.22
C VAL A 366 -0.45 -5.35 -9.70
N THR A 367 -0.51 -6.56 -10.28
CA THR A 367 0.37 -7.65 -9.86
C THR A 367 1.85 -7.36 -10.18
N ALA A 368 2.69 -7.60 -9.18
CA ALA A 368 4.14 -7.56 -9.32
C ALA A 368 4.71 -8.83 -10.00
N LEU A 369 3.95 -9.92 -10.04
CA LEU A 369 4.35 -11.20 -10.62
C LEU A 369 4.47 -11.14 -12.15
N ILE A 370 5.48 -11.83 -12.71
CA ILE A 370 5.66 -11.96 -14.17
C ILE A 370 4.44 -12.67 -14.78
N ASP A 371 4.04 -13.79 -14.20
CA ASP A 371 2.98 -14.66 -14.68
C ASP A 371 1.68 -14.51 -13.88
N GLY A 372 1.46 -13.32 -13.28
CA GLY A 372 0.33 -13.07 -12.39
C GLY A 372 -1.02 -13.37 -13.01
N ALA A 373 -1.83 -14.17 -12.32
CA ALA A 373 -3.18 -14.51 -12.74
C ALA A 373 -4.15 -13.36 -12.40
N SER A 374 -5.14 -13.15 -13.25
CA SER A 374 -6.28 -12.31 -12.89
C SER A 374 -7.12 -13.04 -11.83
N PRO A 375 -7.52 -12.37 -10.75
CA PRO A 375 -8.36 -12.99 -9.72
C PRO A 375 -9.71 -13.41 -10.31
N ALA A 376 -10.23 -14.54 -9.82
CA ALA A 376 -11.54 -15.05 -10.19
C ALA A 376 -12.51 -14.82 -9.03
N GLY A 377 -13.78 -14.56 -9.34
CA GLY A 377 -14.83 -14.43 -8.32
C GLY A 377 -14.90 -13.08 -7.63
N LEU A 378 -14.55 -12.00 -8.36
CA LEU A 378 -14.62 -10.63 -7.85
C LEU A 378 -16.04 -10.24 -7.41
N ASN A 379 -16.16 -9.58 -6.27
CA ASN A 379 -17.38 -8.91 -5.84
C ASN A 379 -17.65 -7.66 -6.70
N SER A 380 -18.78 -6.99 -6.51
CA SER A 380 -19.20 -5.84 -7.33
C SER A 380 -18.25 -4.64 -7.24
N LEU A 381 -17.67 -4.38 -6.07
CA LEU A 381 -16.73 -3.28 -5.87
C LEU A 381 -15.37 -3.59 -6.50
N GLU A 382 -14.86 -4.81 -6.32
CA GLU A 382 -13.63 -5.30 -6.94
C GLU A 382 -13.76 -5.29 -8.48
N GLN A 383 -14.89 -5.74 -9.02
CA GLN A 383 -15.15 -5.69 -10.45
C GLN A 383 -15.14 -4.25 -10.96
N SER A 384 -15.81 -3.33 -10.24
CA SER A 384 -15.82 -1.90 -10.58
C SER A 384 -14.42 -1.29 -10.58
N ALA A 385 -13.56 -1.67 -9.61
CA ALA A 385 -12.17 -1.23 -9.55
C ALA A 385 -11.36 -1.76 -10.74
N ALA A 386 -11.48 -3.06 -11.04
CA ALA A 386 -10.79 -3.69 -12.16
C ALA A 386 -11.19 -3.06 -13.51
N GLU A 387 -12.49 -2.83 -13.74
CA GLU A 387 -13.00 -2.19 -14.95
C GLU A 387 -12.50 -0.74 -15.11
N THR A 388 -12.41 0.01 -14.01
CA THR A 388 -11.91 1.38 -14.02
C THR A 388 -10.42 1.40 -14.30
N ASN A 389 -9.62 0.58 -13.60
CA ASN A 389 -8.18 0.53 -13.76
C ASN A 389 -7.74 0.01 -15.14
N ALA A 390 -8.50 -0.92 -15.75
CA ALA A 390 -8.23 -1.37 -17.13
C ALA A 390 -8.34 -0.25 -18.17
N ARG A 391 -8.95 0.88 -17.83
CA ARG A 391 -9.11 2.06 -18.70
C ARG A 391 -8.12 3.18 -18.41
N LEU A 392 -7.24 3.03 -17.41
CA LEU A 392 -6.16 3.97 -17.15
C LEU A 392 -5.22 4.02 -18.36
N THR A 393 -4.94 5.22 -18.83
CA THR A 393 -4.07 5.47 -19.99
C THR A 393 -2.65 5.79 -19.59
N LYS A 394 -2.48 6.43 -18.42
CA LYS A 394 -1.18 6.75 -17.81
C LYS A 394 -1.33 6.73 -16.29
N VAL A 395 -0.24 6.41 -15.60
CA VAL A 395 -0.12 6.46 -14.15
C VAL A 395 1.17 7.16 -13.76
N SER A 396 1.12 7.92 -12.66
CA SER A 396 2.29 8.51 -12.00
C SER A 396 2.25 8.14 -10.53
N PRO A 397 3.39 7.92 -9.87
CA PRO A 397 3.43 7.79 -8.41
C PRO A 397 2.88 9.03 -7.70
N ALA A 398 2.58 8.91 -6.44
CA ALA A 398 2.14 10.01 -5.59
C ALA A 398 3.22 11.09 -5.47
N VAL A 399 2.89 12.36 -5.76
CA VAL A 399 3.87 13.46 -5.77
C VAL A 399 4.53 13.69 -4.42
N GLN A 400 3.84 13.40 -3.33
CA GLN A 400 4.38 13.49 -1.98
C GLN A 400 5.55 12.53 -1.73
N ASP A 401 5.68 11.48 -2.51
CA ASP A 401 6.78 10.52 -2.42
C ASP A 401 8.07 11.04 -3.06
N ALA A 402 8.00 12.17 -3.77
CA ALA A 402 9.15 12.87 -4.31
C ALA A 402 9.80 13.86 -3.32
N ILE A 403 9.26 14.01 -2.11
CA ILE A 403 9.80 14.88 -1.06
C ILE A 403 10.13 14.09 0.21
N SER A 404 11.04 14.63 1.03
CA SER A 404 11.45 13.99 2.28
C SER A 404 10.28 13.83 3.27
N ALA A 405 10.39 12.89 4.22
CA ALA A 405 9.39 12.68 5.26
C ALA A 405 9.12 13.96 6.09
N GLU A 406 10.16 14.77 6.37
CA GLU A 406 10.00 16.04 7.10
C GLU A 406 9.25 17.09 6.28
N ALA A 407 9.54 17.18 4.97
CA ALA A 407 8.83 18.08 4.06
C ALA A 407 7.35 17.66 3.93
N LYS A 408 7.08 16.36 3.79
CA LYS A 408 5.74 15.75 3.72
C LYS A 408 4.92 16.09 4.96
N SER A 409 5.43 15.79 6.15
CA SER A 409 4.76 16.08 7.43
C SER A 409 4.47 17.58 7.61
N THR A 410 5.42 18.45 7.21
CA THR A 410 5.25 19.90 7.23
C THR A 410 4.13 20.32 6.28
N LEU A 411 4.11 19.80 5.05
CA LEU A 411 3.09 20.10 4.05
C LEU A 411 1.69 19.75 4.55
N PHE A 412 1.51 18.53 5.07
CA PHE A 412 0.21 18.04 5.55
C PHE A 412 -0.32 18.89 6.72
N THR A 413 0.53 19.22 7.67
CA THR A 413 0.18 20.14 8.75
C THR A 413 -0.21 21.53 8.21
N ASN A 414 0.45 22.00 7.14
CA ASN A 414 0.20 23.32 6.56
C ASN A 414 -1.09 23.33 5.70
N ILE A 415 -1.52 22.22 5.12
CA ILE A 415 -2.83 22.12 4.43
C ILE A 415 -3.94 22.59 5.37
N GLN A 416 -3.95 22.13 6.62
CA GLN A 416 -4.95 22.55 7.62
C GLN A 416 -4.92 24.06 7.89
N LYS A 417 -3.71 24.67 7.92
CA LYS A 417 -3.56 26.13 8.11
C LYS A 417 -4.01 26.91 6.88
N VAL A 418 -3.80 26.36 5.68
CA VAL A 418 -4.25 27.01 4.43
C VAL A 418 -5.77 27.02 4.37
N VAL A 419 -6.42 25.89 4.58
CA VAL A 419 -7.89 25.81 4.50
C VAL A 419 -8.57 26.69 5.54
N THR A 420 -7.98 26.86 6.72
CA THR A 420 -8.47 27.75 7.79
C THR A 420 -8.07 29.23 7.62
N GLY A 421 -7.32 29.56 6.57
CA GLY A 421 -6.86 30.93 6.30
C GLY A 421 -5.74 31.45 7.23
N GLN A 422 -5.12 30.56 8.02
CA GLN A 422 -4.00 30.90 8.91
C GLN A 422 -2.67 31.05 8.17
N MET A 423 -2.57 30.48 6.95
CA MET A 423 -1.39 30.51 6.11
C MET A 423 -1.78 30.62 4.64
N THR A 424 -0.98 31.29 3.84
CA THR A 424 -1.18 31.26 2.38
C THR A 424 -0.60 29.99 1.78
N ALA A 425 -1.11 29.56 0.63
CA ALA A 425 -0.63 28.36 -0.07
C ALA A 425 0.86 28.48 -0.43
N GLU A 426 1.34 29.66 -0.85
CA GLU A 426 2.75 29.92 -1.17
C GLU A 426 3.65 29.67 0.04
N LYS A 427 3.26 30.19 1.22
CA LYS A 427 4.03 29.99 2.45
C LYS A 427 4.00 28.55 2.91
N ALA A 428 2.87 27.86 2.71
CA ALA A 428 2.72 26.45 3.07
C ALA A 428 3.69 25.58 2.26
N VAL A 429 3.73 25.76 0.94
CA VAL A 429 4.65 25.04 0.06
C VAL A 429 6.10 25.43 0.36
N ALA A 430 6.43 26.73 0.43
CA ALA A 430 7.80 27.17 0.69
C ALA A 430 8.36 26.57 1.99
N SER A 431 7.58 26.58 3.08
CA SER A 431 8.04 26.02 4.36
C SER A 431 8.21 24.51 4.35
N ALA A 432 7.43 23.77 3.53
CA ALA A 432 7.64 22.35 3.32
C ALA A 432 8.92 22.08 2.53
N ILE A 433 9.14 22.82 1.43
CA ILE A 433 10.32 22.64 0.58
C ILE A 433 11.62 23.06 1.32
N GLN A 434 11.58 23.97 2.28
CA GLN A 434 12.71 24.25 3.16
C GLN A 434 13.17 23.05 3.99
N ARG A 435 12.31 22.05 4.16
CA ARG A 435 12.58 20.79 4.89
C ARG A 435 12.96 19.64 3.98
N ASN A 436 13.02 19.88 2.69
CA ASN A 436 13.23 18.82 1.70
C ASN A 436 14.71 18.53 1.39
N GLY A 437 15.66 19.14 2.11
CA GLY A 437 17.05 19.00 1.74
C GLY A 437 18.03 18.76 2.83
#